data_598aac3cafd584a0da14e71fcb5d1dc3
#
_entry.id   598aac3cafd584a0da14e71fcb5d1dc3
#
_cell.length_a   1.000
_cell.length_b   1.000
_cell.length_c   1.000
_cell.angle_alpha   90.00
_cell.angle_beta   90.00
_cell.angle_gamma   90.00
#
_symmetry.space_group_name_H-M   'P 1'
#
loop_
_entity.id
_entity.type
_entity.pdbx_description
1 polymer ?
#
loop_
_entity_poly.entity_id
_entity_poly.type
_entity_poly.pdbx_seq_one_letter_code
_entity_poly.pdbx_strand_id
1 'polypeptide(L)' 'MIEITYLDAVKQERKMTFESYQEYEQSQQACLIGVADYYPVKKLTYKGHDLNYQGTYGDVFFFLMKQDLTKFD' A
#
# COMPACT_ATOMS: atom_id res chain seq x y z
N MET A 1 3.63 5.46 -9.47
CA MET A 1 3.74 5.70 -8.02
C MET A 1 2.63 4.98 -7.27
N ILE A 2 2.96 4.37 -6.16
CA ILE A 2 1.98 3.73 -5.29
C ILE A 2 1.81 4.62 -4.06
N GLU A 3 0.57 4.93 -3.71
CA GLU A 3 0.25 5.72 -2.52
C GLU A 3 -0.67 4.91 -1.63
N ILE A 4 -0.29 4.78 -0.36
CA ILE A 4 -1.06 4.04 0.64
C ILE A 4 -1.41 5.00 1.77
N THR A 5 -2.70 5.24 1.98
CA THR A 5 -3.18 6.05 3.08
C THR A 5 -3.77 5.13 4.13
N TYR A 6 -3.25 5.19 5.35
CA TYR A 6 -3.67 4.29 6.43
C TYR A 6 -3.87 5.05 7.72
N LEU A 7 -4.55 4.41 8.67
CA LEU A 7 -4.73 4.95 10.02
C LEU A 7 -3.73 4.26 10.95
N ASP A 8 -2.98 5.07 11.71
CA ASP A 8 -2.00 4.54 12.65
C ASP A 8 -2.65 4.17 13.99
N ALA A 9 -1.82 3.84 14.99
CA ALA A 9 -2.30 3.36 16.29
C ALA A 9 -3.18 4.37 17.02
N VAL A 10 -3.01 5.65 16.77
CA VAL A 10 -3.81 6.72 17.36
C VAL A 10 -4.88 7.23 16.40
N LYS A 11 -5.17 6.46 15.36
CA LYS A 11 -6.18 6.76 14.35
C LYS A 11 -5.91 8.05 13.58
N GLN A 12 -4.64 8.42 13.45
CA GLN A 12 -4.23 9.51 12.58
C GLN A 12 -3.97 9.00 11.18
N GLU A 13 -4.44 9.76 10.20
CA GLU A 13 -4.23 9.39 8.81
C GLU A 13 -2.79 9.63 8.41
N ARG A 14 -2.15 8.59 7.88
CA ARG A 14 -0.77 8.64 7.41
C ARG A 14 -0.72 8.20 5.96
N LYS A 15 0.27 8.69 5.24
CA LYS A 15 0.42 8.38 3.81
C LYS A 15 1.84 7.93 3.53
N MET A 16 1.96 6.86 2.74
CA MET A 16 3.24 6.34 2.26
C MET A 16 3.23 6.34 0.74
N THR A 17 4.37 6.64 0.13
CA THR A 17 4.49 6.63 -1.32
C THR A 17 5.69 5.79 -1.74
N PHE A 18 5.55 5.11 -2.89
CA PHE A 18 6.63 4.33 -3.51
C PHE A 18 6.67 4.69 -4.99
N GLU A 19 7.88 4.86 -5.53
CA GLU A 19 8.05 5.23 -6.93
C GLU A 19 7.51 4.17 -7.89
N SER A 20 7.62 2.89 -7.50
CA SER A 20 7.20 1.77 -8.33
C SER A 20 6.78 0.60 -7.46
N TYR A 21 6.11 -0.37 -8.08
CA TYR A 21 5.79 -1.63 -7.40
C TYR A 21 7.05 -2.34 -6.93
N GLN A 22 8.11 -2.30 -7.72
CA GLN A 22 9.37 -2.93 -7.35
C GLN A 22 9.94 -2.33 -6.06
N GLU A 23 9.89 -1.01 -5.92
CA GLU A 23 10.35 -0.35 -4.70
C GLU A 23 9.51 -0.77 -3.50
N TYR A 24 8.19 -0.84 -3.68
CA TYR A 24 7.29 -1.31 -2.63
C TYR A 24 7.63 -2.74 -2.22
N GLU A 25 7.81 -3.63 -3.18
CA GLU A 25 8.14 -5.03 -2.92
C GLU A 25 9.46 -5.15 -2.15
N GLN A 26 10.47 -4.39 -2.55
CA GLN A 26 11.76 -4.39 -1.86
C GLN A 26 11.64 -3.92 -0.42
N SER A 27 10.82 -2.91 -0.16
CA SER A 27 10.63 -2.40 1.20
C SER A 27 9.96 -3.45 2.09
N GLN A 28 9.03 -4.24 1.55
CA GLN A 28 8.40 -5.31 2.30
C GLN A 28 9.39 -6.42 2.65
N GLN A 29 10.24 -6.80 1.72
CA GLN A 29 11.25 -7.83 1.95
C GLN A 29 12.31 -7.39 2.95
N ALA A 30 12.66 -6.12 2.94
CA ALA A 30 13.69 -5.58 3.81
C ALA A 30 13.19 -5.28 5.22
N CYS A 31 11.89 -5.33 5.44
CA CYS A 31 11.25 -5.01 6.73
C CYS A 31 11.66 -3.65 7.27
N LEU A 32 11.88 -2.69 6.38
CA LEU A 32 12.34 -1.35 6.75
C LEU A 32 11.23 -0.41 7.18
N ILE A 33 9.98 -0.81 6.98
CA ILE A 33 8.82 0.03 7.26
C ILE A 33 8.24 -0.37 8.60
N GLY A 34 8.16 0.60 9.51
CA GLY A 34 7.63 0.38 10.85
C GLY A 34 6.12 0.48 10.94
N VAL A 35 5.40 0.02 9.92
CA VAL A 35 3.94 0.04 9.89
C VAL A 35 3.41 -1.32 10.29
N ALA A 36 2.53 -1.35 11.27
CA ALA A 36 1.95 -2.61 11.72
C ALA A 36 0.96 -3.15 10.69
N ASP A 37 0.96 -4.47 10.51
CA ASP A 37 0.12 -5.13 9.52
C ASP A 37 -1.38 -4.93 9.79
N TYR A 38 -1.76 -4.71 11.03
CA TYR A 38 -3.17 -4.58 11.39
C TYR A 38 -3.75 -3.17 11.18
N TYR A 39 -2.92 -2.20 10.79
CA TYR A 39 -3.42 -0.84 10.57
C TYR A 39 -4.36 -0.83 9.37
N PRO A 40 -5.57 -0.22 9.50
CA PRO A 40 -6.50 -0.19 8.38
C PRO A 40 -6.03 0.78 7.30
N VAL A 41 -6.19 0.36 6.05
CA VAL A 41 -5.86 1.19 4.89
C VAL A 41 -7.13 1.90 4.43
N LYS A 42 -7.05 3.21 4.28
CA LYS A 42 -8.18 4.02 3.84
C LYS A 42 -8.22 4.20 2.34
N LYS A 43 -7.05 4.24 1.69
CA LYS A 43 -6.97 4.46 0.26
C LYS A 43 -5.69 3.84 -0.28
N LEU A 44 -5.80 3.20 -1.42
CA LEU A 44 -4.66 2.63 -2.14
C LEU A 44 -4.77 3.06 -3.60
N THR A 45 -3.75 3.76 -4.09
CA THR A 45 -3.72 4.20 -5.49
C THR A 45 -2.47 3.70 -6.18
N TYR A 46 -2.58 3.48 -7.49
CA TYR A 46 -1.47 3.10 -8.36
C TYR A 46 -1.50 4.00 -9.59
N LYS A 47 -0.44 4.78 -9.78
CA LYS A 47 -0.34 5.77 -10.89
C LYS A 47 -1.56 6.69 -10.94
N GLY A 48 -2.04 7.09 -9.77
CA GLY A 48 -3.21 7.97 -9.66
C GLY A 48 -4.56 7.29 -9.76
N HIS A 49 -4.59 5.98 -9.97
CA HIS A 49 -5.84 5.22 -10.05
C HIS A 49 -6.19 4.62 -8.69
N ASP A 50 -7.37 4.89 -8.20
CA ASP A 50 -7.87 4.33 -6.95
C ASP A 50 -8.23 2.86 -7.19
N LEU A 51 -7.58 1.97 -6.45
CA LEU A 51 -7.80 0.52 -6.59
C LEU A 51 -8.97 0.01 -5.77
N ASN A 52 -9.67 0.90 -5.07
CA ASN A 52 -10.83 0.54 -4.23
C ASN A 52 -10.50 -0.53 -3.19
N TYR A 53 -9.29 -0.48 -2.65
CA TYR A 53 -8.85 -1.45 -1.68
C TYR A 53 -9.50 -1.19 -0.32
N GLN A 54 -9.95 -2.26 0.33
CA GLN A 54 -10.43 -2.24 1.70
C GLN A 54 -9.77 -3.37 2.46
N GLY A 55 -9.12 -3.05 3.56
CA GLY A 55 -8.44 -4.05 4.36
C GLY A 55 -7.34 -3.43 5.19
N THR A 56 -6.41 -4.26 5.63
CA THR A 56 -5.30 -3.83 6.47
C THR A 56 -4.03 -3.67 5.64
N TYR A 57 -3.04 -2.99 6.25
CA TYR A 57 -1.76 -2.78 5.59
C TYR A 57 -1.08 -4.11 5.24
N GLY A 58 -1.18 -5.10 6.11
CA GLY A 58 -0.56 -6.41 5.86
C GLY A 58 -1.10 -7.13 4.64
N ASP A 59 -2.35 -6.86 4.27
CA ASP A 59 -2.98 -7.50 3.11
C ASP A 59 -2.73 -6.75 1.79
N VAL A 60 -2.17 -5.54 1.85
CA VAL A 60 -1.92 -4.75 0.63
C VAL A 60 -1.02 -5.50 -0.34
N PHE A 61 0.03 -6.13 0.19
CA PHE A 61 0.98 -6.86 -0.65
C PHE A 61 0.27 -7.97 -1.43
N PHE A 62 -0.56 -8.75 -0.74
CA PHE A 62 -1.30 -9.84 -1.39
C PHE A 62 -2.30 -9.30 -2.40
N PHE A 63 -2.96 -8.19 -2.07
CA PHE A 63 -3.90 -7.57 -2.97
C PHE A 63 -3.20 -7.13 -4.27
N LEU A 64 -2.05 -6.47 -4.15
CA LEU A 64 -1.31 -5.99 -5.31
C LEU A 64 -0.77 -7.14 -6.16
N MET A 65 -0.38 -8.26 -5.53
CA MET A 65 0.06 -9.44 -6.26
C MET A 65 -1.02 -10.01 -7.16
N LYS A 66 -2.28 -9.87 -6.76
CA LYS A 66 -3.42 -10.41 -7.52
C LYS A 66 -3.91 -9.44 -8.59
N GLN A 67 -3.47 -8.19 -8.55
CA GLN A 67 -3.92 -7.19 -9.51
C GLN A 67 -3.08 -7.25 -10.77
N ASP A 68 -3.73 -7.02 -11.90
CA ASP A 68 -3.02 -6.84 -13.16
C ASP A 68 -2.63 -5.36 -13.27
N LEU A 69 -1.45 -5.03 -12.76
CA LEU A 69 -1.00 -3.64 -12.73
C LEU A 69 -0.65 -3.10 -14.12
N THR A 70 -0.49 -3.98 -15.10
CA THR A 70 -0.22 -3.54 -16.47
C THR A 70 -1.39 -2.77 -17.08
N LYS A 71 -2.59 -2.93 -16.52
CA LYS A 71 -3.76 -2.17 -16.97
C LYS A 71 -3.58 -0.67 -16.78
N PHE A 72 -2.70 -0.27 -15.87
CA PHE A 72 -2.49 1.15 -15.52
C PHE A 72 -1.21 1.71 -16.11
N ASP A 73 -0.45 0.90 -16.81
CA ASP A 73 0.82 1.33 -17.40
C ASP A 73 0.65 2.02 -18.75
#